data_92f2e513b7f7291f43067894bf833f76
#
_entry.id   92f2e513b7f7291f43067894bf833f76
#
_cell.length_a   1.000
_cell.length_b   1.000
_cell.length_c   1.000
_cell.angle_alpha   90.00
_cell.angle_beta   90.00
_cell.angle_gamma   90.00
#
_symmetry.space_group_name_H-M   'P 1'
#
loop_
_entity.id
_entity.type
_entity.pdbx_description
1 polymer ?
#
loop_
_entity_poly.entity_id
_entity_poly.type
_entity_poly.pdbx_seq_one_letter_code
_entity_poly.pdbx_strand_id
1 'polypeptide(L)'
;MNSVIALLPYILTYKYLAIFVITVIANLFFPIPSGTILMASSAFASQGYFSFFWVFIAGSFGNIVGDNLGYWLARKYGLTILYKIGLRKKIESETYKKLELKIKDNSGFLIFITRFNVLSSLFVNIISGLSKISYKKFLLYVVLGETTQ
;
A
#
# COMPACT_ATOMS: atom_id res chain seq x y z
N MET A 1 26.16 -30.46 -5.65
CA MET A 1 24.99 -30.49 -4.76
C MET A 1 25.06 -29.43 -3.65
N ASN A 2 26.23 -29.09 -3.13
CA ASN A 2 26.38 -28.09 -2.05
C ASN A 2 26.13 -26.62 -2.48
N SER A 3 26.41 -26.28 -3.74
CA SER A 3 26.22 -24.89 -4.23
C SER A 3 24.75 -24.50 -4.35
N VAL A 4 23.88 -25.45 -4.68
CA VAL A 4 22.42 -25.21 -4.77
C VAL A 4 21.82 -25.02 -3.36
N ILE A 5 22.30 -25.79 -2.39
CA ILE A 5 21.89 -25.70 -0.99
C ILE A 5 22.31 -24.34 -0.40
N ALA A 6 23.51 -23.86 -0.75
CA ALA A 6 24.00 -22.55 -0.32
C ALA A 6 23.20 -21.36 -0.91
N LEU A 7 22.61 -21.53 -2.10
CA LEU A 7 21.78 -20.51 -2.73
C LEU A 7 20.32 -20.49 -2.21
N LEU A 8 19.86 -21.57 -1.61
CA LEU A 8 18.48 -21.72 -1.13
C LEU A 8 18.06 -20.61 -0.14
N PRO A 9 18.87 -20.23 0.88
CA PRO A 9 18.54 -19.14 1.78
C PRO A 9 18.37 -17.79 1.05
N TYR A 10 19.22 -17.52 0.07
CA TYR A 10 19.13 -16.30 -0.74
C TYR A 10 17.85 -16.28 -1.58
N ILE A 11 17.53 -17.36 -2.27
CA ILE A 11 16.29 -17.49 -3.04
C ILE A 11 15.06 -17.33 -2.14
N LEU A 12 15.07 -17.92 -0.94
CA LEU A 12 13.99 -17.81 0.02
C LEU A 12 13.82 -16.38 0.57
N THR A 13 14.93 -15.68 0.79
CA THR A 13 14.90 -14.28 1.25
C THR A 13 14.45 -13.34 0.14
N TYR A 14 14.98 -13.49 -1.08
CA TYR A 14 14.63 -12.63 -2.20
C TYR A 14 13.16 -12.73 -2.61
N LYS A 15 12.51 -13.89 -2.49
CA LYS A 15 11.08 -14.00 -2.83
C LYS A 15 10.17 -13.16 -1.93
N TYR A 16 10.45 -13.10 -0.62
CA TYR A 16 9.68 -12.24 0.30
C TYR A 16 10.02 -10.77 0.12
N LEU A 17 11.29 -10.46 -0.16
CA LEU A 17 11.70 -9.11 -0.53
C LEU A 17 11.00 -8.64 -1.82
N ALA A 18 10.88 -9.51 -2.81
CA ALA A 18 10.15 -9.21 -4.04
C ALA A 18 8.67 -8.90 -3.75
N ILE A 19 7.99 -9.71 -2.93
CA ILE A 19 6.61 -9.45 -2.51
C ILE A 19 6.51 -8.08 -1.83
N PHE A 20 7.40 -7.80 -0.89
CA PHE A 20 7.45 -6.51 -0.20
C PHE A 20 7.63 -5.34 -1.16
N VAL A 21 8.63 -5.38 -2.04
CA VAL A 21 8.90 -4.29 -3.00
C VAL A 21 7.74 -4.09 -3.98
N ILE A 22 7.17 -5.18 -4.50
CA ILE A 22 6.03 -5.10 -5.42
C ILE A 22 4.81 -4.49 -4.73
N THR A 23 4.52 -4.89 -3.49
CA THR A 23 3.40 -4.31 -2.74
C THR A 23 3.62 -2.85 -2.40
N VAL A 24 4.83 -2.42 -2.05
CA VAL A 24 5.18 -1.00 -1.86
C VAL A 24 4.91 -0.20 -3.14
N ILE A 25 5.39 -0.68 -4.29
CA ILE A 25 5.21 0.01 -5.58
C ILE A 25 3.73 0.04 -5.97
N ALA A 26 3.01 -1.06 -5.78
CA ALA A 26 1.59 -1.15 -6.06
C ALA A 26 0.77 -0.12 -5.31
N ASN A 27 1.05 0.07 -4.02
CA ASN A 27 0.34 1.06 -3.20
C ASN A 27 0.80 2.51 -3.40
N LEU A 28 1.99 2.71 -3.98
CA LEU A 28 2.54 4.05 -4.14
C LEU A 28 2.03 4.75 -5.42
N PHE A 29 2.02 4.05 -6.56
CA PHE A 29 1.78 4.69 -7.87
C PHE A 29 0.78 3.96 -8.74
N PHE A 30 0.63 2.66 -8.59
CA PHE A 30 -0.18 1.85 -9.47
C PHE A 30 -1.38 1.28 -8.71
N PRO A 31 -2.59 1.37 -9.26
CA PRO A 31 -3.74 0.66 -8.71
C PRO A 31 -3.65 -0.84 -9.06
N ILE A 32 -2.52 -1.46 -8.70
CA ILE A 32 -2.39 -2.90 -8.79
C ILE A 32 -3.04 -3.45 -7.53
N PRO A 33 -4.05 -4.32 -7.62
CA PRO A 33 -4.67 -4.88 -6.45
C PRO A 33 -3.63 -5.74 -5.71
N SER A 34 -3.06 -5.19 -4.63
CA SER A 34 -2.10 -5.90 -3.76
C SER A 34 -2.69 -7.23 -3.24
N GLY A 35 -4.00 -7.28 -3.05
CA GLY A 35 -4.72 -8.49 -2.71
C GLY A 35 -4.53 -9.64 -3.72
N THR A 36 -4.47 -9.37 -5.03
CA THR A 36 -4.23 -10.43 -6.02
C THR A 36 -2.80 -10.99 -5.93
N ILE A 37 -1.83 -10.14 -5.59
CA ILE A 37 -0.44 -10.56 -5.37
C ILE A 37 -0.36 -11.46 -4.12
N LEU A 38 -1.04 -11.05 -3.05
CA LEU A 38 -1.11 -11.82 -1.82
C LEU A 38 -1.86 -13.14 -2.01
N MET A 39 -2.98 -13.15 -2.75
CA MET A 39 -3.70 -14.37 -3.11
C MET A 39 -2.84 -15.33 -3.91
N ALA A 40 -2.14 -14.87 -4.94
CA ALA A 40 -1.23 -15.69 -5.73
C ALA A 40 -0.10 -16.24 -4.86
N SER A 41 0.53 -15.39 -4.03
CA SER A 41 1.59 -15.81 -3.11
C SER A 41 1.10 -16.82 -2.07
N SER A 42 -0.14 -16.67 -1.59
CA SER A 42 -0.78 -17.60 -0.66
C SER A 42 -1.09 -18.95 -1.32
N ALA A 43 -1.48 -18.96 -2.61
CA ALA A 43 -1.67 -20.18 -3.36
C ALA A 43 -0.35 -20.95 -3.52
N PHE A 44 0.78 -20.26 -3.73
CA PHE A 44 2.11 -20.89 -3.71
C PHE A 44 2.53 -21.34 -2.30
N ALA A 45 2.08 -20.64 -1.27
CA ALA A 45 2.32 -21.07 0.12
C ALA A 45 1.59 -22.37 0.45
N SER A 46 0.37 -22.58 -0.04
CA SER A 46 -0.37 -23.85 0.15
C SER A 46 0.32 -25.05 -0.52
N GLN A 47 1.13 -24.79 -1.54
CA GLN A 47 1.94 -25.81 -2.23
C GLN A 47 3.33 -26.03 -1.57
N GLY A 48 3.62 -25.35 -0.44
CA GLY A 48 4.89 -25.49 0.28
C GLY A 48 6.04 -24.63 -0.27
N TYR A 49 5.84 -23.84 -1.33
CA TYR A 49 6.90 -22.98 -1.88
C TYR A 49 7.17 -21.73 -1.04
N PHE A 50 6.17 -21.25 -0.30
CA PHE A 50 6.26 -20.09 0.59
C PHE A 50 5.74 -20.45 1.99
N SER A 51 6.21 -19.73 3.02
CA SER A 51 5.56 -19.74 4.31
C SER A 51 4.47 -18.66 4.30
N PHE A 52 3.23 -19.05 4.61
CA PHE A 52 2.08 -18.13 4.67
C PHE A 52 2.34 -16.96 5.63
N PHE A 53 2.97 -17.22 6.77
CA PHE A 53 3.31 -16.22 7.76
C PHE A 53 4.23 -15.12 7.20
N TRP A 54 5.29 -15.50 6.48
CA TRP A 54 6.22 -14.54 5.88
C TRP A 54 5.64 -13.79 4.69
N VAL A 55 4.76 -14.42 3.90
CA VAL A 55 4.00 -13.75 2.82
C VAL A 55 3.10 -12.68 3.42
N PHE A 56 2.37 -13.01 4.48
CA PHE A 56 1.50 -12.08 5.18
C PHE A 56 2.28 -10.89 5.75
N ILE A 57 3.39 -11.15 6.45
CA ILE A 57 4.24 -10.07 6.99
C ILE A 57 4.79 -9.18 5.86
N ALA A 58 5.40 -9.76 4.82
CA ALA A 58 5.99 -9.01 3.73
C ALA A 58 4.95 -8.15 3.01
N GLY A 59 3.77 -8.69 2.75
CA GLY A 59 2.66 -7.97 2.12
C GLY A 59 2.11 -6.84 2.98
N SER A 60 1.77 -7.11 4.24
CA SER A 60 1.21 -6.11 5.16
C SER A 60 2.20 -4.97 5.42
N PHE A 61 3.47 -5.29 5.66
CA PHE A 61 4.51 -4.26 5.78
C PHE A 61 4.70 -3.47 4.49
N GLY A 62 4.67 -4.13 3.33
CA GLY A 62 4.76 -3.48 2.03
C GLY A 62 3.60 -2.49 1.81
N ASN A 63 2.38 -2.88 2.13
CA ASN A 63 1.20 -2.02 2.07
C ASN A 63 1.36 -0.79 2.99
N ILE A 64 1.68 -1.01 4.27
CA ILE A 64 1.88 0.08 5.24
C ILE A 64 2.97 1.04 4.77
N VAL A 65 4.11 0.55 4.30
CA VAL A 65 5.21 1.39 3.81
C VAL A 65 4.79 2.15 2.56
N GLY A 66 4.13 1.51 1.59
CA GLY A 66 3.62 2.15 0.38
C GLY A 66 2.64 3.29 0.68
N ASP A 67 1.69 3.05 1.57
CA ASP A 67 0.72 4.05 2.02
C ASP A 67 1.39 5.26 2.71
N ASN A 68 2.36 4.98 3.58
CA ASN A 68 3.11 6.03 4.26
C ASN A 68 3.96 6.85 3.29
N LEU A 69 4.60 6.22 2.32
CA LEU A 69 5.33 6.93 1.27
C LEU A 69 4.40 7.83 0.45
N GLY A 70 3.21 7.34 0.06
CA GLY A 70 2.20 8.13 -0.63
C GLY A 70 1.75 9.36 0.17
N TYR A 71 1.48 9.18 1.46
CA TYR A 71 1.15 10.27 2.38
C TYR A 71 2.29 11.30 2.47
N TRP A 72 3.53 10.86 2.72
CA TRP A 72 4.68 11.75 2.88
C TRP A 72 5.04 12.49 1.60
N LEU A 73 4.96 11.83 0.44
CA LEU A 73 5.20 12.47 -0.85
C LEU A 73 4.17 13.58 -1.10
N ALA A 74 2.89 13.30 -0.87
CA ALA A 74 1.83 14.29 -1.01
C ALA A 74 2.01 15.45 -0.02
N ARG A 75 2.36 15.14 1.24
CA ARG A 75 2.56 16.16 2.28
C ARG A 75 3.76 17.07 2.02
N LYS A 76 4.86 16.52 1.51
CA LYS A 76 6.12 17.24 1.31
C LYS A 76 6.12 18.04 0.01
N TYR A 77 5.66 17.43 -1.05
CA TYR A 77 5.81 17.97 -2.40
C TYR A 77 4.49 18.54 -2.99
N GLY A 78 3.37 18.31 -2.34
CA GLY A 78 2.08 18.81 -2.78
C GLY A 78 1.62 18.25 -4.13
N LEU A 79 0.72 18.97 -4.80
CA LEU A 79 0.15 18.57 -6.09
C LEU A 79 1.18 18.57 -7.24
N THR A 80 2.21 19.37 -7.13
CA THR A 80 3.20 19.56 -8.21
C THR A 80 3.91 18.24 -8.58
N ILE A 81 4.35 17.48 -7.58
CA ILE A 81 5.00 16.19 -7.83
C ILE A 81 4.00 15.17 -8.36
N LEU A 82 2.78 15.18 -7.83
CA LEU A 82 1.74 14.25 -8.23
C LEU A 82 1.34 14.42 -9.69
N TYR A 83 1.34 15.65 -10.18
CA TYR A 83 1.13 15.95 -11.61
C TYR A 83 2.29 15.47 -12.47
N LYS A 84 3.54 15.66 -12.01
CA LYS A 84 4.75 15.21 -12.73
C LYS A 84 4.82 13.68 -12.88
N ILE A 85 4.35 12.93 -11.88
CA ILE A 85 4.32 11.46 -11.92
C ILE A 85 3.07 10.89 -12.62
N GLY A 86 2.30 11.74 -13.30
CA GLY A 86 1.17 11.30 -14.14
C GLY A 86 -0.15 11.06 -13.41
N LEU A 87 -0.28 11.46 -12.14
CA LEU A 87 -1.52 11.31 -11.36
C LEU A 87 -2.56 12.40 -11.61
N ARG A 88 -2.31 13.34 -12.52
CA ARG A 88 -3.19 14.48 -12.82
C ARG A 88 -4.64 14.04 -13.06
N LYS A 89 -4.87 13.12 -14.00
CA LYS A 89 -6.23 12.64 -14.33
C LYS A 89 -6.95 12.01 -13.14
N LYS A 90 -6.20 11.37 -12.24
CA LYS A 90 -6.76 10.74 -11.03
C LYS A 90 -7.16 11.79 -9.99
N ILE A 91 -6.34 12.82 -9.79
CA ILE A 91 -6.60 13.91 -8.85
C ILE A 91 -7.74 14.83 -9.33
N GLU A 92 -7.90 14.99 -10.63
CA GLU A 92 -9.01 15.74 -11.24
C GLU A 92 -10.33 14.94 -11.30
N SER A 93 -10.33 13.66 -10.88
CA SER A 93 -11.49 12.78 -10.94
C SER A 93 -12.58 13.16 -9.91
N GLU A 94 -13.84 12.86 -10.25
CA GLU A 94 -14.98 13.04 -9.34
C GLU A 94 -14.82 12.23 -8.03
N THR A 95 -14.22 11.03 -8.11
CA THR A 95 -13.96 10.21 -6.93
C THR A 95 -13.01 10.91 -5.96
N TYR A 96 -11.93 11.49 -6.47
CA TYR A 96 -10.99 12.25 -5.65
C TYR A 96 -11.68 13.45 -4.96
N LYS A 97 -12.43 14.26 -5.71
CA LYS A 97 -13.14 15.42 -5.16
C LYS A 97 -14.15 15.03 -4.06
N LYS A 98 -14.90 13.95 -4.26
CA LYS A 98 -15.84 13.43 -3.25
C LYS A 98 -15.13 12.97 -1.99
N LEU A 99 -13.99 12.30 -2.11
CA LEU A 99 -13.18 11.86 -0.97
C LEU A 99 -12.54 13.03 -0.24
N GLU A 100 -12.07 14.06 -0.97
CA GLU A 100 -11.48 15.27 -0.39
C GLU A 100 -12.48 16.04 0.48
N LEU A 101 -13.73 16.12 0.07
CA LEU A 101 -14.79 16.73 0.89
C LEU A 101 -15.06 15.91 2.15
N LYS A 102 -15.22 14.60 2.02
CA LYS A 102 -15.54 13.70 3.15
C LYS A 102 -14.42 13.57 4.18
N ILE A 103 -13.15 13.72 3.78
CA ILE A 103 -12.03 13.56 4.71
C ILE A 103 -11.95 14.69 5.73
N LYS A 104 -12.49 15.85 5.41
CA LYS A 104 -12.57 16.99 6.34
C LYS A 104 -13.48 16.70 7.52
N ASP A 105 -14.58 15.99 7.28
CA ASP A 105 -15.58 15.68 8.31
C ASP A 105 -15.15 14.53 9.20
N ASN A 106 -14.70 13.41 8.64
CA ASN A 106 -14.32 12.21 9.40
C ASN A 106 -13.12 11.47 8.80
N SER A 107 -11.93 12.06 8.95
CA SER A 107 -10.70 11.52 8.34
C SER A 107 -10.35 10.11 8.80
N GLY A 108 -10.54 9.78 10.08
CA GLY A 108 -10.17 8.46 10.61
C GLY A 108 -11.02 7.35 10.00
N PHE A 109 -12.33 7.48 10.06
CA PHE A 109 -13.26 6.50 9.49
C PHE A 109 -13.04 6.33 7.99
N LEU A 110 -12.81 7.43 7.27
CA LEU A 110 -12.58 7.37 5.84
C LEU A 110 -11.27 6.65 5.49
N ILE A 111 -10.19 6.90 6.23
CA ILE A 111 -8.92 6.18 6.06
C ILE A 111 -9.13 4.69 6.27
N PHE A 112 -9.86 4.29 7.31
CA PHE A 112 -10.13 2.89 7.62
C PHE A 112 -10.95 2.20 6.52
N ILE A 113 -12.12 2.76 6.17
CA ILE A 113 -13.05 2.10 5.24
C ILE A 113 -12.50 2.02 3.80
N THR A 114 -11.65 2.94 3.41
CA THR A 114 -11.06 2.93 2.06
C THR A 114 -9.98 1.88 1.88
N ARG A 115 -9.50 1.23 2.94
CA ARG A 115 -8.57 0.09 2.84
C ARG A 115 -9.16 -1.07 2.05
N PHE A 116 -10.47 -1.25 2.10
CA PHE A 116 -11.18 -2.28 1.33
C PHE A 116 -11.33 -1.98 -0.16
N ASN A 117 -10.85 -0.82 -0.62
CA ASN A 117 -10.90 -0.43 -2.04
C ASN A 117 -9.60 0.23 -2.48
N VAL A 118 -8.84 -0.44 -3.33
CA VAL A 118 -7.49 -0.04 -3.77
C VAL A 118 -7.43 1.37 -4.35
N LEU A 119 -8.41 1.75 -5.20
CA LEU A 119 -8.42 3.09 -5.81
C LEU A 119 -8.70 4.17 -4.77
N SER A 120 -9.64 3.92 -3.87
CA SER A 120 -10.00 4.86 -2.81
C SER A 120 -8.87 5.02 -1.80
N SER A 121 -8.16 3.94 -1.48
CA SER A 121 -6.99 3.94 -0.60
C SER A 121 -5.89 4.88 -1.11
N LEU A 122 -5.51 4.75 -2.39
CA LEU A 122 -4.53 5.63 -3.01
C LEU A 122 -4.91 7.12 -2.88
N PHE A 123 -6.17 7.45 -3.18
CA PHE A 123 -6.64 8.84 -3.09
C PHE A 123 -6.63 9.35 -1.66
N VAL A 124 -7.07 8.54 -0.70
CA VAL A 124 -7.11 8.94 0.71
C VAL A 124 -5.71 9.14 1.27
N ASN A 125 -4.72 8.37 0.87
CA ASN A 125 -3.32 8.58 1.25
C ASN A 125 -2.82 9.95 0.75
N ILE A 126 -3.08 10.27 -0.52
CA ILE A 126 -2.72 11.55 -1.13
C ILE A 126 -3.45 12.70 -0.44
N ILE A 127 -4.78 12.61 -0.30
CA ILE A 127 -5.59 13.66 0.33
C ILE A 127 -5.17 13.87 1.79
N SER A 128 -4.91 12.80 2.53
CA SER A 128 -4.45 12.88 3.93
C SER A 128 -3.13 13.64 4.05
N GLY A 129 -2.22 13.41 3.12
CA GLY A 129 -0.95 14.11 3.04
C GLY A 129 -1.12 15.59 2.70
N LEU A 130 -1.89 15.90 1.65
CA LEU A 130 -2.18 17.27 1.20
C LEU A 130 -2.94 18.09 2.26
N SER A 131 -3.95 17.48 2.89
CA SER A 131 -4.73 18.10 3.97
C SER A 131 -4.00 18.18 5.30
N LYS A 132 -2.73 17.73 5.35
CA LYS A 132 -1.88 17.75 6.54
C LYS A 132 -2.51 17.09 7.77
N ILE A 133 -3.29 16.03 7.58
CA ILE A 133 -3.85 15.23 8.69
C ILE A 133 -2.69 14.75 9.57
N SER A 134 -2.91 14.69 10.90
CA SER A 134 -1.83 14.29 11.80
C SER A 134 -1.34 12.87 11.45
N TYR A 135 -0.04 12.70 11.36
CA TYR A 135 0.58 11.42 11.00
C TYR A 135 0.19 10.28 11.94
N LYS A 136 0.11 10.56 13.24
CA LYS A 136 -0.30 9.57 14.24
C LYS A 136 -1.71 9.03 13.96
N LYS A 137 -2.65 9.92 13.63
CA LYS A 137 -4.03 9.54 13.27
C LYS A 137 -4.04 8.74 11.97
N PHE A 138 -3.32 9.19 10.95
CA PHE A 138 -3.20 8.49 9.67
C PHE A 138 -2.66 7.07 9.88
N LEU A 139 -1.49 6.93 10.53
CA LEU A 139 -0.85 5.64 10.77
C LEU A 139 -1.74 4.66 11.55
N LEU A 140 -2.40 5.14 12.60
CA LEU A 140 -3.31 4.31 13.42
C LEU A 140 -4.39 3.67 12.56
N TYR A 141 -5.10 4.46 11.74
CA TYR A 141 -6.19 3.94 10.92
C TYR A 141 -5.72 3.13 9.69
N VAL A 142 -4.50 3.40 9.19
CA VAL A 142 -3.85 2.53 8.20
C VAL A 142 -3.58 1.16 8.79
N VAL A 143 -2.91 1.09 9.94
CA VAL A 143 -2.57 -0.18 10.58
C VAL A 143 -3.84 -0.95 10.97
N LEU A 144 -4.83 -0.31 11.56
CA LEU A 144 -6.11 -0.95 11.88
C LEU A 144 -6.82 -1.48 10.62
N GLY A 145 -6.80 -0.75 9.52
CA GLY A 145 -7.39 -1.18 8.27
C GLY A 145 -6.66 -2.36 7.64
N GLU A 146 -5.34 -2.35 7.62
CA GLU A 146 -4.52 -3.44 7.07
C GLU A 146 -4.61 -4.73 7.91
N THR A 147 -4.80 -4.61 9.22
CA THR A 147 -4.95 -5.80 10.10
C THR A 147 -6.33 -6.43 10.04
N THR A 148 -7.33 -5.71 9.49
CA THR A 148 -8.72 -6.20 9.37
C THR A 148 -9.09 -6.62 7.94
N GLN A 149 -8.20 -6.44 6.98
CA GLN A 149 -8.36 -6.83 5.58
C GLN A 149 -7.86 -8.27 5.32
#